data_7ffa19d044be27a00575b5faa0dce724
#
_entry.id   7ffa19d044be27a00575b5faa0dce724
#
_cell.length_a   1.000
_cell.length_b   1.000
_cell.length_c   1.000
_cell.angle_alpha   90.00
_cell.angle_beta   90.00
_cell.angle_gamma   90.00
#
_symmetry.space_group_name_H-M   'P 1'
#
loop_
_entity.id
_entity.type
_entity.pdbx_description
1 polymer ?
#
loop_
_entity_poly.entity_id
_entity_poly.type
_entity_poly.pdbx_seq_one_letter_code
_entity_poly.pdbx_strand_id
1 'polypeptide(L)'
;MRRTDMLKAREILRLKHQTGLSLRDIAKSCNCGKTTVSEVLERARKVKIDWPLDLNDKELMSLLYPPIEKKSKIPEPDIEHIFYEMKKKHLTLMLLWEGYKEAHSNGIMYTQFCQRYREFKKQNRLTIHIEYKAGEEVQVDWAGSTVPYIDTITGEVRAAYIFVAVLPASAYPFIYAYSHRKLSNWIDAHIRAYEYFGGVPAVTIPDNTKTAVITPDVTDPVLNRSYNDMANHYGTAIVPARKGKAKDKAADENMVGNISRRILASLRNTRFFSVYEINQAISVELAKFIRRPFQKMEGNRLTAFEKIDKPSLMPLPSQRYEYCDWKETRIAFNYHVEYDRFYYSVDYGYANHPCAVRATKATIEVFIEGERVAAHTRNYNKFSRYTTMEEHMPENHRVVSGWSSKRFISWANKIGPNTGIYWQCT
;
A
#
# COMPACT_ATOMS: atom_id res chain seq x y z
N MET A 1 27.59 30.75 29.45
CA MET A 1 28.98 30.70 28.96
C MET A 1 29.09 29.85 27.71
N ARG A 2 29.65 30.38 26.60
CA ARG A 2 29.88 29.56 25.40
C ARG A 2 31.01 28.58 25.66
N ARG A 3 30.79 27.27 25.42
CA ARG A 3 31.85 26.26 25.49
C ARG A 3 32.90 26.59 24.42
N THR A 4 34.18 26.60 24.82
CA THR A 4 35.31 26.74 23.89
C THR A 4 35.33 25.50 22.97
N ASP A 5 35.60 25.68 21.69
CA ASP A 5 35.75 24.58 20.73
C ASP A 5 36.85 23.60 21.17
N MET A 6 36.60 22.29 21.04
CA MET A 6 37.53 21.22 21.48
C MET A 6 38.91 21.39 20.91
N LEU A 7 39.05 21.69 19.63
CA LEU A 7 40.32 21.91 18.95
C LEU A 7 41.07 23.12 19.50
N LYS A 8 40.35 24.20 19.85
CA LYS A 8 40.99 25.40 20.47
C LYS A 8 41.48 25.15 21.85
N ALA A 9 40.81 24.37 22.68
CA ALA A 9 41.29 24.08 24.05
C ALA A 9 42.62 23.32 24.05
N ARG A 10 42.77 22.30 23.20
CA ARG A 10 44.05 21.56 23.05
C ARG A 10 45.15 22.45 22.54
N GLU A 11 44.86 23.27 21.52
CA GLU A 11 45.85 24.16 20.94
C GLU A 11 46.33 25.26 21.89
N ILE A 12 45.42 25.79 22.73
CA ILE A 12 45.80 26.75 23.78
C ILE A 12 46.79 26.11 24.77
N LEU A 13 46.56 24.87 25.22
CA LEU A 13 47.44 24.13 26.13
C LEU A 13 48.80 23.85 25.45
N ARG A 14 48.77 23.39 24.19
CA ARG A 14 49.98 23.15 23.41
C ARG A 14 50.86 24.39 23.31
N LEU A 15 50.28 25.51 22.87
CA LEU A 15 51.04 26.77 22.69
C LEU A 15 51.58 27.29 24.02
N LYS A 16 50.86 27.16 25.09
CA LYS A 16 51.33 27.61 26.42
C LYS A 16 52.55 26.82 26.92
N HIS A 17 52.53 25.51 26.74
CA HIS A 17 53.56 24.62 27.28
C HIS A 17 54.77 24.49 26.32
N GLN A 18 54.59 24.54 25.01
CA GLN A 18 55.67 24.33 24.06
C GLN A 18 56.37 25.62 23.63
N THR A 19 55.69 26.76 23.55
CA THR A 19 56.23 27.96 22.92
C THR A 19 56.49 29.13 23.88
N GLY A 20 56.00 29.06 25.09
CA GLY A 20 56.14 30.13 26.07
C GLY A 20 55.45 31.46 25.72
N LEU A 21 54.59 31.46 24.71
CA LEU A 21 53.90 32.65 24.22
C LEU A 21 53.06 33.36 25.27
N SER A 22 52.92 34.71 25.11
CA SER A 22 52.00 35.47 25.97
C SER A 22 50.56 35.12 25.74
N LEU A 23 49.72 35.32 26.76
CA LEU A 23 48.25 35.06 26.64
C LEU A 23 47.59 35.82 25.49
N ARG A 24 48.14 36.98 25.09
CA ARG A 24 47.66 37.77 23.97
C ARG A 24 47.98 37.13 22.64
N ASP A 25 49.21 36.60 22.51
CA ASP A 25 49.64 35.96 21.24
C ASP A 25 48.96 34.59 21.07
N ILE A 26 48.75 33.82 22.13
CA ILE A 26 47.95 32.59 22.08
C ILE A 26 46.53 32.91 21.68
N ALA A 27 45.90 33.97 22.21
CA ALA A 27 44.57 34.37 21.86
C ALA A 27 44.46 34.75 20.39
N LYS A 28 45.41 35.45 19.82
CA LYS A 28 45.46 35.77 18.40
C LYS A 28 45.64 34.50 17.54
N SER A 29 46.56 33.61 17.92
CA SER A 29 46.81 32.36 17.15
C SER A 29 45.60 31.44 17.13
N CYS A 30 44.89 31.32 18.24
CA CYS A 30 43.67 30.46 18.36
C CYS A 30 42.36 31.17 17.96
N ASN A 31 42.45 32.41 17.45
CA ASN A 31 41.30 33.23 17.12
C ASN A 31 40.19 33.21 18.20
N CYS A 32 40.59 33.60 19.43
CA CYS A 32 39.72 33.61 20.61
C CYS A 32 40.05 34.81 21.54
N GLY A 33 39.20 35.05 22.53
CA GLY A 33 39.45 36.09 23.53
C GLY A 33 40.53 35.73 24.51
N LYS A 34 41.31 36.74 25.01
CA LYS A 34 42.29 36.53 26.07
C LYS A 34 41.69 35.93 27.34
N THR A 35 40.44 36.27 27.65
CA THR A 35 39.69 35.70 28.79
C THR A 35 39.44 34.22 28.59
N THR A 36 39.14 33.78 27.39
CA THR A 36 38.98 32.36 27.04
C THR A 36 40.28 31.56 27.23
N VAL A 37 41.41 32.12 26.79
CA VAL A 37 42.73 31.49 27.04
C VAL A 37 43.01 31.36 28.53
N SER A 38 42.80 32.45 29.30
CA SER A 38 43.00 32.45 30.74
C SER A 38 42.09 31.41 31.43
N GLU A 39 40.83 31.32 31.03
CA GLU A 39 39.87 30.36 31.61
C GLU A 39 40.25 28.90 31.33
N VAL A 40 40.66 28.58 30.09
CA VAL A 40 41.09 27.22 29.73
C VAL A 40 42.34 26.83 30.57
N LEU A 41 43.33 27.71 30.67
CA LEU A 41 44.55 27.45 31.43
C LEU A 41 44.31 27.32 32.94
N GLU A 42 43.41 28.13 33.50
CA GLU A 42 43.02 28.04 34.93
C GLU A 42 42.30 26.71 35.20
N ARG A 43 41.40 26.28 34.32
CA ARG A 43 40.73 24.99 34.46
C ARG A 43 41.69 23.82 34.34
N ALA A 44 42.61 23.86 33.37
CA ALA A 44 43.64 22.85 33.21
C ALA A 44 44.51 22.73 34.46
N ARG A 45 44.89 23.87 35.09
CA ARG A 45 45.64 23.88 36.36
C ARG A 45 44.85 23.28 37.51
N LYS A 46 43.55 23.56 37.61
CA LYS A 46 42.68 23.00 38.66
C LYS A 46 42.57 21.47 38.56
N VAL A 47 42.57 20.93 37.36
CA VAL A 47 42.46 19.49 37.10
C VAL A 47 43.81 18.82 36.94
N LYS A 48 44.94 19.57 37.15
CA LYS A 48 46.33 19.11 37.05
C LYS A 48 46.66 18.45 35.73
N ILE A 49 46.23 19.05 34.63
CA ILE A 49 46.56 18.59 33.28
C ILE A 49 47.92 19.19 32.89
N ASP A 50 48.88 18.32 32.63
CA ASP A 50 50.21 18.68 32.11
C ASP A 50 50.40 18.29 30.65
N TRP A 51 51.45 18.85 30.00
CA TRP A 51 51.81 18.55 28.64
C TRP A 51 53.05 17.64 28.59
N PRO A 52 53.14 16.61 27.73
CA PRO A 52 52.23 16.25 26.66
C PRO A 52 50.92 15.57 27.12
N LEU A 53 49.81 15.78 26.33
CA LEU A 53 48.49 15.25 26.66
C LEU A 53 48.35 13.86 26.07
N ASP A 54 48.07 12.89 26.91
CA ASP A 54 47.74 11.49 26.57
C ASP A 54 46.23 11.25 26.50
N LEU A 55 45.45 12.33 26.48
CA LEU A 55 43.98 12.35 26.49
C LEU A 55 43.44 12.65 25.12
N ASN A 56 42.33 12.00 24.72
CA ASN A 56 41.61 12.41 23.50
C ASN A 56 40.81 13.71 23.75
N ASP A 57 40.32 14.36 22.66
CA ASP A 57 39.66 15.66 22.78
C ASP A 57 38.35 15.61 23.58
N LYS A 58 37.64 14.49 23.59
CA LYS A 58 36.42 14.31 24.39
C LYS A 58 36.72 14.18 25.88
N GLU A 59 37.76 13.45 26.23
CA GLU A 59 38.24 13.30 27.60
C GLU A 59 38.74 14.62 28.13
N LEU A 60 39.56 15.34 27.37
CA LEU A 60 40.05 16.66 27.74
C LEU A 60 38.90 17.61 28.03
N MET A 61 37.87 17.65 27.17
CA MET A 61 36.70 18.53 27.37
C MET A 61 35.85 18.12 28.54
N SER A 62 35.70 16.82 28.84
CA SER A 62 34.95 16.35 30.01
C SER A 62 35.66 16.73 31.33
N LEU A 63 36.99 16.78 31.34
CA LEU A 63 37.79 17.20 32.49
C LEU A 63 37.78 18.73 32.67
N LEU A 64 37.98 19.48 31.58
CA LEU A 64 37.96 20.95 31.60
C LEU A 64 36.59 21.54 31.90
N TYR A 65 35.54 20.88 31.41
CA TYR A 65 34.14 21.31 31.52
C TYR A 65 33.26 20.14 31.96
N PRO A 66 33.41 19.64 33.18
CA PRO A 66 32.56 18.56 33.68
C PRO A 66 31.09 18.96 33.54
N PRO A 67 30.22 18.05 33.18
CA PRO A 67 28.80 18.32 33.13
C PRO A 67 28.35 18.80 34.51
N ILE A 68 27.78 19.99 34.59
CA ILE A 68 27.17 20.49 35.81
C ILE A 68 25.93 19.62 36.00
N GLU A 69 25.99 18.65 36.94
CA GLU A 69 24.78 17.98 37.42
C GLU A 69 23.93 19.05 38.12
N LYS A 70 23.04 19.66 37.35
CA LYS A 70 21.92 20.36 37.94
C LYS A 70 21.04 19.29 38.56
N LYS A 71 21.23 18.99 39.83
CA LYS A 71 20.23 18.30 40.64
C LYS A 71 18.98 19.18 40.63
N SER A 72 18.14 18.98 39.62
CA SER A 72 16.85 19.63 39.60
C SER A 72 16.06 19.02 40.75
N LYS A 73 15.53 19.85 41.65
CA LYS A 73 14.61 19.43 42.72
C LYS A 73 13.26 18.97 42.16
N ILE A 74 13.13 18.98 40.84
CA ILE A 74 11.91 18.62 40.12
C ILE A 74 12.05 17.14 39.73
N PRO A 75 11.14 16.27 40.14
CA PRO A 75 11.15 14.86 39.75
C PRO A 75 11.09 14.71 38.22
N GLU A 76 11.99 13.91 37.67
CA GLU A 76 11.97 13.62 36.22
C GLU A 76 10.96 12.50 35.97
N PRO A 77 10.09 12.65 34.92
CA PRO A 77 9.19 11.58 34.51
C PRO A 77 9.97 10.42 33.88
N ASP A 78 9.54 9.19 34.15
CA ASP A 78 10.05 8.00 33.48
C ASP A 78 9.55 7.97 32.02
N ILE A 79 10.32 8.58 31.12
CA ILE A 79 9.98 8.73 29.72
C ILE A 79 9.96 7.39 28.98
N GLU A 80 10.74 6.42 29.43
CA GLU A 80 10.76 5.08 28.84
C GLU A 80 9.46 4.35 29.15
N HIS A 81 9.02 4.36 30.41
CA HIS A 81 7.71 3.83 30.80
C HIS A 81 6.58 4.52 30.03
N ILE A 82 6.58 5.85 29.95
CA ILE A 82 5.60 6.64 29.19
C ILE A 82 5.58 6.23 27.72
N PHE A 83 6.74 5.96 27.13
CA PHE A 83 6.83 5.50 25.74
C PHE A 83 6.19 4.12 25.54
N TYR A 84 6.33 3.21 26.48
CA TYR A 84 5.66 1.91 26.43
C TYR A 84 4.14 2.02 26.67
N GLU A 85 3.72 2.85 27.62
CA GLU A 85 2.29 3.08 27.90
C GLU A 85 1.56 3.69 26.69
N MET A 86 2.18 4.61 25.96
CA MET A 86 1.63 5.23 24.75
C MET A 86 1.36 4.24 23.59
N LYS A 87 1.80 2.98 23.70
CA LYS A 87 1.44 1.90 22.75
C LYS A 87 0.07 1.28 23.04
N LYS A 88 -0.48 1.48 24.24
CA LYS A 88 -1.81 0.98 24.61
C LYS A 88 -2.89 1.84 23.97
N LYS A 89 -4.04 1.21 23.64
CA LYS A 89 -5.20 1.92 23.05
C LYS A 89 -5.79 2.90 24.08
N HIS A 90 -6.27 4.04 23.58
CA HIS A 90 -6.97 5.07 24.35
C HIS A 90 -6.14 5.86 25.38
N LEU A 91 -4.82 5.67 25.46
CA LEU A 91 -3.96 6.50 26.27
C LEU A 91 -3.44 7.73 25.51
N THR A 92 -3.44 8.87 26.20
CA THR A 92 -2.93 10.15 25.67
C THR A 92 -1.79 10.66 26.54
N LEU A 93 -0.89 11.47 25.95
CA LEU A 93 0.18 12.11 26.71
C LEU A 93 -0.37 12.99 27.84
N MET A 94 -1.57 13.57 27.66
CA MET A 94 -2.22 14.38 28.68
C MET A 94 -2.58 13.54 29.91
N LEU A 95 -3.22 12.41 29.71
CA LEU A 95 -3.60 11.48 30.78
C LEU A 95 -2.37 10.97 31.56
N LEU A 96 -1.29 10.63 30.86
CA LEU A 96 -0.05 10.19 31.48
C LEU A 96 0.65 11.32 32.23
N TRP A 97 0.54 12.55 31.74
CA TRP A 97 1.04 13.72 32.47
C TRP A 97 0.21 14.04 33.70
N GLU A 98 -1.11 13.89 33.66
CA GLU A 98 -2.01 14.05 34.81
C GLU A 98 -1.62 13.07 35.93
N GLY A 99 -1.45 11.79 35.63
CA GLY A 99 -0.97 10.80 36.59
C GLY A 99 0.41 11.09 37.14
N TYR A 100 1.33 11.59 36.30
CA TYR A 100 2.64 12.05 36.78
C TYR A 100 2.50 13.26 37.73
N LYS A 101 1.58 14.20 37.45
CA LYS A 101 1.35 15.38 38.31
C LYS A 101 0.66 15.04 39.61
N GLU A 102 -0.22 14.04 39.64
CA GLU A 102 -0.80 13.52 40.89
C GLU A 102 0.27 12.95 41.81
N ALA A 103 1.21 12.18 41.24
CA ALA A 103 2.32 11.63 41.99
C ALA A 103 3.40 12.67 42.40
N HIS A 104 3.54 13.73 41.58
CA HIS A 104 4.59 14.75 41.72
C HIS A 104 4.02 16.15 41.51
N SER A 105 3.43 16.75 42.55
CA SER A 105 2.81 18.08 42.51
C SER A 105 3.76 19.20 42.00
N ASN A 106 5.06 19.09 42.35
CA ASN A 106 6.14 19.97 41.88
C ASN A 106 6.79 19.53 40.54
N GLY A 107 6.23 18.50 39.86
CA GLY A 107 6.73 17.96 38.62
C GLY A 107 6.69 18.95 37.44
N ILE A 108 7.28 18.58 36.30
CA ILE A 108 7.35 19.44 35.11
C ILE A 108 5.96 19.71 34.51
N MET A 109 5.85 20.85 33.79
CA MET A 109 4.62 21.24 33.12
C MET A 109 4.42 20.43 31.85
N TYR A 110 3.18 20.32 31.37
CA TYR A 110 2.78 19.53 30.21
C TYR A 110 3.63 19.78 28.94
N THR A 111 3.95 21.05 28.67
CA THR A 111 4.80 21.41 27.51
C THR A 111 6.20 20.78 27.60
N GLN A 112 6.82 20.83 28.78
CA GLN A 112 8.13 20.21 29.02
C GLN A 112 8.06 18.70 28.97
N PHE A 113 7.00 18.11 29.51
CA PHE A 113 6.73 16.68 29.46
C PHE A 113 6.62 16.19 28.00
N CYS A 114 5.83 16.86 27.17
CA CYS A 114 5.74 16.57 25.74
C CYS A 114 7.06 16.77 25.00
N GLN A 115 7.85 17.78 25.36
CA GLN A 115 9.17 17.99 24.78
C GLN A 115 10.12 16.82 25.08
N ARG A 116 10.20 16.39 26.35
CA ARG A 116 11.01 15.22 26.76
C ARG A 116 10.63 13.95 26.03
N TYR A 117 9.33 13.69 25.92
CA TYR A 117 8.82 12.56 25.14
C TYR A 117 9.21 12.63 23.65
N ARG A 118 9.14 13.82 23.02
CA ARG A 118 9.56 13.99 21.62
C ARG A 118 11.06 13.78 21.45
N GLU A 119 11.88 14.28 22.36
CA GLU A 119 13.34 14.11 22.36
C GLU A 119 13.71 12.64 22.50
N PHE A 120 13.11 11.93 23.44
CA PHE A 120 13.29 10.48 23.63
C PHE A 120 12.87 9.70 22.39
N LYS A 121 11.69 10.01 21.82
CA LYS A 121 11.21 9.40 20.58
C LYS A 121 12.15 9.67 19.41
N LYS A 122 12.77 10.84 19.34
CA LYS A 122 13.75 11.20 18.30
C LYS A 122 15.07 10.43 18.46
N GLN A 123 15.56 10.28 19.68
CA GLN A 123 16.79 9.53 19.99
C GLN A 123 16.62 8.03 19.76
N ASN A 124 15.45 7.47 20.02
CA ASN A 124 15.13 6.05 19.87
C ASN A 124 14.50 5.70 18.49
N ARG A 125 14.44 6.63 17.55
CA ARG A 125 14.08 6.36 16.15
C ARG A 125 15.25 5.72 15.41
N LEU A 126 15.46 4.44 15.64
CA LEU A 126 16.20 3.62 14.69
C LEU A 126 15.28 3.37 13.49
N THR A 127 15.49 4.07 12.40
CA THR A 127 14.89 3.78 11.09
C THR A 127 15.84 2.86 10.35
N ILE A 128 15.35 1.68 10.00
CA ILE A 128 16.06 0.79 9.05
C ILE A 128 15.96 1.48 7.69
N HIS A 129 17.08 1.65 7.03
CA HIS A 129 17.09 2.05 5.63
C HIS A 129 16.66 0.81 4.82
N ILE A 130 15.46 0.85 4.26
CA ILE A 130 14.97 -0.21 3.38
C ILE A 130 15.48 0.12 1.99
N GLU A 131 16.32 -0.75 1.43
CA GLU A 131 16.71 -0.70 0.02
C GLU A 131 15.70 -1.54 -0.78
N TYR A 132 15.01 -0.88 -1.69
CA TYR A 132 14.08 -1.54 -2.60
C TYR A 132 14.81 -2.04 -3.83
N LYS A 133 14.59 -3.30 -4.19
CA LYS A 133 15.12 -3.85 -5.43
C LYS A 133 14.28 -3.43 -6.62
N ALA A 134 14.97 -3.18 -7.73
CA ALA A 134 14.35 -2.78 -8.97
C ALA A 134 13.36 -3.82 -9.49
N GLY A 135 12.14 -3.39 -9.86
CA GLY A 135 11.09 -4.24 -10.43
C GLY A 135 10.56 -5.33 -9.50
N GLU A 136 11.03 -5.42 -8.24
CA GLU A 136 10.63 -6.47 -7.30
C GLU A 136 9.21 -6.26 -6.80
N GLU A 137 8.86 -5.07 -6.33
CA GLU A 137 7.58 -4.84 -5.68
C GLU A 137 6.83 -3.60 -6.17
N VAL A 138 5.51 -3.67 -6.11
CA VAL A 138 4.61 -2.52 -6.20
C VAL A 138 3.74 -2.45 -4.95
N GLN A 139 3.66 -1.27 -4.36
CA GLN A 139 2.78 -0.99 -3.25
C GLN A 139 1.49 -0.37 -3.76
N VAL A 140 0.34 -0.90 -3.31
CA VAL A 140 -0.98 -0.48 -3.78
C VAL A 140 -1.93 -0.21 -2.62
N ASP A 141 -2.71 0.86 -2.77
CA ASP A 141 -3.70 1.25 -1.77
C ASP A 141 -4.83 2.09 -2.37
N TRP A 142 -5.98 2.14 -1.67
CA TRP A 142 -6.96 3.19 -1.86
C TRP A 142 -6.58 4.41 -1.04
N ALA A 143 -6.38 5.57 -1.69
CA ALA A 143 -6.15 6.81 -0.96
C ALA A 143 -7.27 7.07 0.05
N GLY A 144 -6.91 7.55 1.25
CA GLY A 144 -7.90 7.89 2.28
C GLY A 144 -8.82 9.05 1.89
N SER A 145 -8.39 9.90 0.94
CA SER A 145 -9.16 11.03 0.43
C SER A 145 -9.87 10.67 -0.87
N THR A 146 -11.05 11.24 -1.09
CA THR A 146 -11.86 11.13 -2.31
C THR A 146 -11.89 12.46 -3.06
N VAL A 147 -12.24 12.43 -4.34
CA VAL A 147 -12.48 13.62 -5.16
C VAL A 147 -13.98 13.69 -5.47
N PRO A 148 -14.68 14.79 -5.11
CA PRO A 148 -16.09 14.93 -5.43
C PRO A 148 -16.31 15.22 -6.92
N TYR A 149 -17.39 14.70 -7.48
CA TYR A 149 -17.89 15.06 -8.81
C TYR A 149 -19.42 15.13 -8.80
N ILE A 150 -19.98 15.91 -9.71
CA ILE A 150 -21.42 16.08 -9.87
C ILE A 150 -21.88 15.09 -10.95
N ASP A 151 -22.77 14.17 -10.59
CA ASP A 151 -23.39 13.27 -11.56
C ASP A 151 -24.34 14.09 -12.45
N THR A 152 -24.04 14.15 -13.74
CA THR A 152 -24.79 14.97 -14.71
C THR A 152 -26.24 14.51 -14.93
N ILE A 153 -26.55 13.27 -14.58
CA ILE A 153 -27.91 12.70 -14.74
C ILE A 153 -28.76 13.03 -13.52
N THR A 154 -28.21 12.88 -12.32
CA THR A 154 -28.97 13.04 -11.07
C THR A 154 -28.76 14.40 -10.42
N GLY A 155 -27.71 15.13 -10.78
CA GLY A 155 -27.29 16.37 -10.10
C GLY A 155 -26.67 16.16 -8.71
N GLU A 156 -26.52 14.92 -8.25
CA GLU A 156 -25.97 14.58 -6.96
C GLU A 156 -24.45 14.70 -6.92
N VAL A 157 -23.93 15.14 -5.79
CA VAL A 157 -22.48 15.12 -5.54
C VAL A 157 -22.09 13.71 -5.11
N ARG A 158 -21.26 13.04 -5.92
CA ARG A 158 -20.71 11.71 -5.66
C ARG A 158 -19.22 11.78 -5.41
N ALA A 159 -18.70 10.77 -4.71
CA ALA A 159 -17.29 10.64 -4.42
C ALA A 159 -16.59 9.68 -5.39
N ALA A 160 -15.49 10.13 -6.01
CA ALA A 160 -14.58 9.25 -6.71
C ALA A 160 -13.47 8.77 -5.76
N TYR A 161 -13.22 7.48 -5.75
CA TYR A 161 -12.21 6.81 -4.94
C TYR A 161 -10.92 6.69 -5.75
N ILE A 162 -9.80 6.99 -5.11
CA ILE A 162 -8.51 7.08 -5.79
C ILE A 162 -7.67 5.86 -5.47
N PHE A 163 -7.33 5.10 -6.49
CA PHE A 163 -6.34 4.03 -6.42
C PHE A 163 -4.94 4.58 -6.66
N VAL A 164 -3.99 4.12 -5.89
CA VAL A 164 -2.58 4.51 -5.98
C VAL A 164 -1.73 3.26 -6.00
N ALA A 165 -0.82 3.17 -6.98
CA ALA A 165 0.23 2.17 -7.04
C ALA A 165 1.58 2.88 -7.15
N VAL A 166 2.59 2.41 -6.44
CA VAL A 166 3.93 3.00 -6.45
C VAL A 166 4.98 1.91 -6.55
N LEU A 167 5.92 2.08 -7.48
CA LEU A 167 7.16 1.30 -7.53
C LEU A 167 8.17 1.99 -6.60
N PRO A 168 8.54 1.38 -5.45
CA PRO A 168 9.26 2.09 -4.40
C PRO A 168 10.73 2.37 -4.77
N ALA A 169 11.38 1.56 -5.59
CA ALA A 169 12.78 1.77 -5.97
C ALA A 169 13.00 3.07 -6.75
N SER A 170 12.10 3.42 -7.69
CA SER A 170 12.13 4.69 -8.44
C SER A 170 11.21 5.76 -7.86
N ALA A 171 10.37 5.43 -6.88
CA ALA A 171 9.25 6.23 -6.41
C ALA A 171 8.28 6.64 -7.55
N TYR A 172 8.10 5.78 -8.56
CA TYR A 172 7.28 6.03 -9.73
C TYR A 172 5.83 5.63 -9.47
N PRO A 173 4.87 6.57 -9.49
CA PRO A 173 3.50 6.32 -9.13
C PRO A 173 2.59 6.12 -10.33
N PHE A 174 1.52 5.35 -10.13
CA PHE A 174 0.30 5.33 -10.93
C PHE A 174 -0.89 5.73 -10.06
N ILE A 175 -1.79 6.56 -10.56
CA ILE A 175 -2.98 7.03 -9.84
C ILE A 175 -4.17 7.01 -10.79
N TYR A 176 -5.30 6.46 -10.33
CA TYR A 176 -6.52 6.39 -11.11
C TYR A 176 -7.78 6.48 -10.22
N ALA A 177 -8.81 7.16 -10.70
CA ALA A 177 -10.07 7.36 -9.99
C ALA A 177 -11.14 6.37 -10.43
N TYR A 178 -11.98 5.94 -9.48
CA TYR A 178 -13.11 5.02 -9.69
C TYR A 178 -14.36 5.50 -8.95
N SER A 179 -15.54 5.13 -9.46
CA SER A 179 -16.82 5.47 -8.82
C SER A 179 -17.09 4.66 -7.54
N HIS A 180 -16.45 3.52 -7.35
CA HIS A 180 -16.61 2.66 -6.17
C HIS A 180 -15.39 1.76 -5.92
N ARG A 181 -15.28 1.20 -4.70
CA ARG A 181 -14.19 0.30 -4.28
C ARG A 181 -14.53 -1.19 -4.42
N LYS A 182 -15.34 -1.57 -5.41
CA LYS A 182 -15.66 -2.99 -5.63
C LYS A 182 -14.43 -3.76 -6.12
N LEU A 183 -14.44 -5.08 -5.93
CA LEU A 183 -13.35 -5.96 -6.36
C LEU A 183 -13.02 -5.83 -7.85
N SER A 184 -14.03 -5.68 -8.70
CA SER A 184 -13.82 -5.47 -10.14
C SER A 184 -12.99 -4.23 -10.45
N ASN A 185 -13.21 -3.11 -9.74
CA ASN A 185 -12.42 -1.89 -9.90
C ASN A 185 -11.02 -2.04 -9.29
N TRP A 186 -10.90 -2.81 -8.21
CA TRP A 186 -9.60 -3.13 -7.62
C TRP A 186 -8.71 -3.88 -8.61
N ILE A 187 -9.25 -4.92 -9.22
CA ILE A 187 -8.56 -5.72 -10.23
C ILE A 187 -8.25 -4.89 -11.48
N ASP A 188 -9.22 -4.13 -12.02
CA ASP A 188 -8.98 -3.23 -13.17
C ASP A 188 -7.89 -2.20 -12.88
N ALA A 189 -7.82 -1.69 -11.64
CA ALA A 189 -6.79 -0.74 -11.23
C ALA A 189 -5.37 -1.33 -11.28
N HIS A 190 -5.20 -2.60 -10.88
CA HIS A 190 -3.92 -3.30 -11.00
C HIS A 190 -3.53 -3.51 -12.45
N ILE A 191 -4.47 -3.96 -13.27
CA ILE A 191 -4.25 -4.17 -14.70
C ILE A 191 -3.78 -2.87 -15.36
N ARG A 192 -4.47 -1.76 -15.11
CA ARG A 192 -4.08 -0.43 -15.62
C ARG A 192 -2.72 0.03 -15.09
N ALA A 193 -2.40 -0.28 -13.83
CA ALA A 193 -1.09 0.05 -13.27
C ALA A 193 0.03 -0.71 -13.98
N TYR A 194 -0.13 -2.01 -14.22
CA TYR A 194 0.85 -2.82 -14.96
C TYR A 194 0.99 -2.36 -16.43
N GLU A 195 -0.12 -2.04 -17.10
CA GLU A 195 -0.13 -1.46 -18.43
C GLU A 195 0.61 -0.10 -18.47
N TYR A 196 0.38 0.76 -17.48
CA TYR A 196 1.04 2.06 -17.36
C TYR A 196 2.55 1.93 -17.09
N PHE A 197 2.96 0.96 -16.29
CA PHE A 197 4.37 0.65 -16.05
C PHE A 197 5.02 -0.03 -17.27
N GLY A 198 4.23 -0.61 -18.17
CA GLY A 198 4.72 -1.37 -19.31
C GLY A 198 5.35 -2.71 -18.93
N GLY A 199 5.00 -3.25 -17.75
CA GLY A 199 5.46 -4.52 -17.22
C GLY A 199 4.85 -4.82 -15.86
N VAL A 200 5.16 -6.01 -15.35
CA VAL A 200 4.59 -6.56 -14.11
C VAL A 200 5.68 -6.68 -13.04
N PRO A 201 5.51 -6.12 -11.83
CA PRO A 201 6.42 -6.36 -10.72
C PRO A 201 6.28 -7.79 -10.19
N ALA A 202 7.36 -8.36 -9.65
CA ALA A 202 7.36 -9.73 -9.12
C ALA A 202 6.38 -9.90 -7.94
N VAL A 203 6.24 -8.86 -7.12
CA VAL A 203 5.39 -8.85 -5.92
C VAL A 203 4.47 -7.64 -5.92
N THR A 204 3.19 -7.86 -5.62
CA THR A 204 2.21 -6.82 -5.38
C THR A 204 1.85 -6.80 -3.90
N ILE A 205 2.05 -5.65 -3.24
CA ILE A 205 1.84 -5.46 -1.81
C ILE A 205 0.60 -4.58 -1.59
N PRO A 206 -0.60 -5.17 -1.41
CA PRO A 206 -1.78 -4.43 -1.02
C PRO A 206 -1.71 -4.07 0.47
N ASP A 207 -2.19 -2.86 0.83
CA ASP A 207 -2.57 -2.67 2.22
C ASP A 207 -3.78 -3.57 2.54
N ASN A 208 -3.90 -4.04 3.80
CA ASN A 208 -4.92 -5.00 4.26
C ASN A 208 -6.35 -4.48 4.05
N THR A 209 -6.73 -4.25 2.79
CA THR A 209 -8.08 -3.83 2.41
C THR A 209 -8.99 -5.05 2.41
N LYS A 210 -10.20 -4.91 2.97
CA LYS A 210 -11.26 -5.94 2.91
C LYS A 210 -11.59 -6.39 1.48
N THR A 211 -11.20 -5.63 0.49
CA THR A 211 -11.41 -5.94 -0.93
C THR A 211 -10.43 -7.00 -1.45
N ALA A 212 -9.19 -6.98 -0.93
CA ALA A 212 -8.12 -7.90 -1.37
C ALA A 212 -8.07 -9.18 -0.53
N VAL A 213 -8.38 -9.08 0.76
CA VAL A 213 -8.19 -10.14 1.75
C VAL A 213 -9.52 -10.50 2.40
N ILE A 214 -9.96 -11.76 2.27
CA ILE A 214 -11.19 -12.29 2.88
C ILE A 214 -10.99 -12.43 4.38
N THR A 215 -9.88 -13.05 4.78
CA THR A 215 -9.52 -13.24 6.19
C THR A 215 -8.12 -12.69 6.43
N PRO A 216 -7.99 -11.55 7.12
CA PRO A 216 -6.69 -11.00 7.42
C PRO A 216 -6.05 -11.77 8.59
N ASP A 217 -5.28 -12.79 8.29
CA ASP A 217 -4.39 -13.49 9.23
C ASP A 217 -2.96 -12.92 9.10
N VAL A 218 -2.20 -13.01 10.17
CA VAL A 218 -0.78 -12.57 10.21
C VAL A 218 0.12 -13.59 9.52
N THR A 219 -0.29 -14.86 9.51
CA THR A 219 0.50 -16.00 9.03
C THR A 219 0.04 -16.50 7.67
N ASP A 220 -1.28 -16.52 7.41
CA ASP A 220 -1.86 -17.06 6.17
C ASP A 220 -3.12 -16.27 5.76
N PRO A 221 -2.96 -15.11 5.10
CA PRO A 221 -4.10 -14.31 4.65
C PRO A 221 -4.81 -14.98 3.48
N VAL A 222 -6.11 -15.27 3.63
CA VAL A 222 -6.93 -15.80 2.54
C VAL A 222 -7.27 -14.68 1.54
N LEU A 223 -6.68 -14.75 0.36
CA LEU A 223 -6.94 -13.83 -0.73
C LEU A 223 -8.27 -14.13 -1.41
N ASN A 224 -8.89 -13.10 -1.98
CA ASN A 224 -10.05 -13.29 -2.84
C ASN A 224 -9.65 -14.08 -4.09
N ARG A 225 -10.43 -15.10 -4.45
CA ARG A 225 -10.12 -16.02 -5.57
C ARG A 225 -9.94 -15.29 -6.90
N SER A 226 -10.81 -14.33 -7.22
CA SER A 226 -10.70 -13.54 -8.46
C SER A 226 -9.44 -12.67 -8.48
N TYR A 227 -8.99 -12.18 -7.31
CA TYR A 227 -7.76 -11.41 -7.21
C TYR A 227 -6.53 -12.28 -7.40
N ASN A 228 -6.56 -13.49 -6.82
CA ASN A 228 -5.48 -14.48 -7.01
C ASN A 228 -5.42 -14.97 -8.46
N ASP A 229 -6.57 -15.17 -9.12
CA ASP A 229 -6.66 -15.54 -10.54
C ASP A 229 -6.00 -14.46 -11.44
N MET A 230 -6.25 -13.18 -11.17
CA MET A 230 -5.56 -12.06 -11.83
C MET A 230 -4.06 -12.10 -11.59
N ALA A 231 -3.61 -12.34 -10.35
CA ALA A 231 -2.20 -12.40 -10.02
C ALA A 231 -1.48 -13.54 -10.76
N ASN A 232 -2.09 -14.71 -10.83
CA ASN A 232 -1.58 -15.86 -11.59
C ASN A 232 -1.48 -15.55 -13.08
N HIS A 233 -2.48 -14.87 -13.66
CA HIS A 233 -2.45 -14.47 -15.07
C HIS A 233 -1.27 -13.54 -15.39
N TYR A 234 -0.94 -12.62 -14.50
CA TYR A 234 0.18 -11.69 -14.66
C TYR A 234 1.52 -12.24 -14.13
N GLY A 235 1.53 -13.36 -13.44
CA GLY A 235 2.72 -13.97 -12.85
C GLY A 235 3.28 -13.22 -11.64
N THR A 236 2.50 -12.37 -10.99
CA THR A 236 2.90 -11.62 -9.78
C THR A 236 2.42 -12.32 -8.51
N ALA A 237 3.21 -12.26 -7.44
CA ALA A 237 2.78 -12.73 -6.13
C ALA A 237 2.07 -11.63 -5.34
N ILE A 238 0.93 -11.94 -4.71
CA ILE A 238 0.27 -10.99 -3.81
C ILE A 238 0.72 -11.28 -2.39
N VAL A 239 1.40 -10.32 -1.77
CA VAL A 239 1.88 -10.40 -0.39
C VAL A 239 1.27 -9.25 0.42
N PRO A 240 0.17 -9.49 1.15
CA PRO A 240 -0.44 -8.44 1.96
C PRO A 240 0.51 -7.91 3.03
N ALA A 241 0.50 -6.60 3.26
CA ALA A 241 1.34 -5.96 4.26
C ALA A 241 1.05 -6.52 5.66
N ARG A 242 2.09 -6.90 6.42
CA ARG A 242 1.96 -7.53 7.74
C ARG A 242 1.35 -6.57 8.76
N LYS A 243 0.29 -6.99 9.45
CA LYS A 243 -0.26 -6.25 10.59
C LYS A 243 0.76 -6.21 11.72
N GLY A 244 1.05 -5.01 12.27
CA GLY A 244 1.79 -4.85 13.53
C GLY A 244 3.25 -4.42 13.43
N LYS A 245 3.91 -4.41 12.27
CA LYS A 245 5.24 -3.81 12.10
C LYS A 245 5.13 -2.36 11.61
N ALA A 246 4.58 -1.49 12.45
CA ALA A 246 4.40 -0.07 12.19
C ALA A 246 5.70 0.69 11.80
N LYS A 247 6.87 0.13 12.07
CA LYS A 247 8.16 0.75 11.73
C LYS A 247 8.58 0.51 10.28
N ASP A 248 8.29 -0.67 9.73
CA ASP A 248 8.57 -1.00 8.32
C ASP A 248 7.56 -0.26 7.43
N LYS A 249 6.31 -0.15 7.90
CA LYS A 249 5.18 0.50 7.23
C LYS A 249 5.24 2.04 7.22
N ALA A 250 5.93 2.68 8.16
CA ALA A 250 5.94 4.14 8.29
C ALA A 250 6.67 4.86 7.14
N ALA A 251 7.63 4.23 6.48
CA ALA A 251 8.28 4.78 5.29
C ALA A 251 7.37 4.63 4.05
N ASP A 252 6.70 3.50 3.93
CA ASP A 252 5.85 3.10 2.80
C ASP A 252 4.50 3.82 2.80
N GLU A 253 3.80 3.88 3.92
CA GLU A 253 2.58 4.69 4.11
C GLU A 253 2.82 6.17 3.82
N ASN A 254 4.03 6.68 4.12
CA ASN A 254 4.40 8.04 3.79
C ASN A 254 4.55 8.26 2.28
N MET A 255 5.03 7.28 1.51
CA MET A 255 5.24 7.44 0.07
C MET A 255 3.90 7.51 -0.68
N VAL A 256 3.06 6.49 -0.55
CA VAL A 256 1.72 6.44 -1.17
C VAL A 256 0.85 7.62 -0.72
N GLY A 257 0.79 7.87 0.59
CA GLY A 257 0.01 8.97 1.15
C GLY A 257 0.52 10.36 0.76
N ASN A 258 1.82 10.57 0.62
CA ASN A 258 2.38 11.86 0.22
C ASN A 258 2.16 12.14 -1.27
N ILE A 259 2.31 11.13 -2.12
CA ILE A 259 2.11 11.23 -3.57
C ILE A 259 0.63 11.54 -3.84
N SER A 260 -0.28 10.74 -3.29
CA SER A 260 -1.72 10.93 -3.49
C SER A 260 -2.20 12.29 -2.98
N ARG A 261 -1.82 12.68 -1.76
CA ARG A 261 -2.19 14.01 -1.21
C ARG A 261 -1.70 15.16 -2.08
N ARG A 262 -0.52 15.06 -2.66
CA ARG A 262 0.03 16.11 -3.51
C ARG A 262 -0.72 16.25 -4.83
N ILE A 263 -1.05 15.13 -5.49
CA ILE A 263 -1.84 15.13 -6.72
C ILE A 263 -3.27 15.62 -6.43
N LEU A 264 -3.91 15.11 -5.36
CA LEU A 264 -5.27 15.52 -5.01
C LEU A 264 -5.35 16.98 -4.57
N ALA A 265 -4.31 17.51 -3.92
CA ALA A 265 -4.26 18.92 -3.53
C ALA A 265 -4.25 19.86 -4.76
N SER A 266 -3.68 19.44 -5.90
CA SER A 266 -3.71 20.24 -7.13
C SER A 266 -5.12 20.32 -7.74
N LEU A 267 -5.96 19.33 -7.49
CA LEU A 267 -7.33 19.21 -8.02
C LEU A 267 -8.39 19.89 -7.14
N ARG A 268 -8.06 20.37 -5.95
CA ARG A 268 -9.00 20.85 -4.92
C ARG A 268 -9.97 21.97 -5.35
N ASN A 269 -9.56 22.79 -6.31
CA ASN A 269 -10.34 23.94 -6.78
C ASN A 269 -11.07 23.66 -8.10
N THR A 270 -10.98 22.44 -8.64
CA THR A 270 -11.60 22.05 -9.90
C THR A 270 -12.93 21.35 -9.64
N ARG A 271 -13.97 21.74 -10.38
CA ARG A 271 -15.25 21.04 -10.38
C ARG A 271 -15.26 20.00 -11.49
N PHE A 272 -15.70 18.80 -11.16
CA PHE A 272 -15.76 17.66 -12.07
C PHE A 272 -17.20 17.20 -12.23
N PHE A 273 -17.54 16.74 -13.42
CA PHE A 273 -18.87 16.20 -13.76
C PHE A 273 -18.83 14.70 -14.10
N SER A 274 -17.65 14.11 -14.12
CA SER A 274 -17.48 12.68 -14.33
C SER A 274 -16.16 12.17 -13.74
N VAL A 275 -16.10 10.87 -13.47
CA VAL A 275 -14.86 10.19 -13.10
C VAL A 275 -13.83 10.24 -14.23
N TYR A 276 -14.30 10.31 -15.48
CA TYR A 276 -13.43 10.46 -16.65
C TYR A 276 -12.65 11.79 -16.61
N GLU A 277 -13.32 12.92 -16.35
CA GLU A 277 -12.67 14.22 -16.22
C GLU A 277 -11.64 14.25 -15.08
N ILE A 278 -11.96 13.59 -13.94
CA ILE A 278 -11.00 13.44 -12.83
C ILE A 278 -9.75 12.71 -13.32
N ASN A 279 -9.90 11.61 -14.06
CA ASN A 279 -8.77 10.84 -14.57
C ASN A 279 -7.93 11.61 -15.59
N GLN A 280 -8.54 12.44 -16.42
CA GLN A 280 -7.83 13.36 -17.32
C GLN A 280 -6.98 14.37 -16.52
N ALA A 281 -7.58 14.99 -15.51
CA ALA A 281 -6.86 15.95 -14.64
C ALA A 281 -5.74 15.28 -13.85
N ILE A 282 -5.96 14.06 -13.30
CA ILE A 282 -4.94 13.26 -12.63
C ILE A 282 -3.78 12.98 -13.58
N SER A 283 -4.04 12.58 -14.82
CA SER A 283 -2.98 12.25 -15.78
C SER A 283 -2.08 13.43 -16.09
N VAL A 284 -2.64 14.63 -16.22
CA VAL A 284 -1.89 15.88 -16.42
C VAL A 284 -1.01 16.20 -15.21
N GLU A 285 -1.56 16.13 -14.02
CA GLU A 285 -0.81 16.43 -12.79
C GLU A 285 0.25 15.35 -12.50
N LEU A 286 -0.06 14.10 -12.78
CA LEU A 286 0.89 12.99 -12.66
C LEU A 286 2.07 13.16 -13.61
N ALA A 287 1.82 13.55 -14.88
CA ALA A 287 2.87 13.81 -15.86
C ALA A 287 3.82 14.96 -15.43
N LYS A 288 3.28 16.00 -14.78
CA LYS A 288 4.09 17.07 -14.17
C LYS A 288 4.89 16.57 -12.96
N PHE A 289 4.24 15.74 -12.12
CA PHE A 289 4.84 15.25 -10.89
C PHE A 289 6.02 14.32 -11.13
N ILE A 290 5.92 13.37 -12.07
CA ILE A 290 7.00 12.43 -12.37
C ILE A 290 8.25 13.09 -12.96
N ARG A 291 8.09 14.23 -13.66
CA ARG A 291 9.19 15.00 -14.22
C ARG A 291 9.84 15.98 -13.25
N ARG A 292 9.29 16.14 -12.04
CA ARG A 292 9.81 17.05 -11.03
C ARG A 292 11.15 16.55 -10.50
N PRO A 293 12.20 17.40 -10.45
CA PRO A 293 13.50 17.01 -9.93
C PRO A 293 13.42 16.52 -8.49
N PHE A 294 14.24 15.52 -8.15
CA PHE A 294 14.42 15.13 -6.76
C PHE A 294 15.14 16.23 -5.98
N GLN A 295 14.88 16.32 -4.66
CA GLN A 295 15.50 17.35 -3.82
C GLN A 295 16.92 16.96 -3.35
N LYS A 296 17.21 15.67 -3.22
CA LYS A 296 18.44 15.16 -2.59
C LYS A 296 19.32 14.32 -3.52
N MET A 297 18.85 14.04 -4.73
CA MET A 297 19.59 13.26 -5.71
C MET A 297 19.32 13.78 -7.12
N GLU A 298 20.18 13.44 -8.06
CA GLU A 298 20.09 13.84 -9.44
C GLU A 298 18.95 13.13 -10.18
N GLY A 299 18.31 13.81 -11.14
CA GLY A 299 17.22 13.26 -11.94
C GLY A 299 15.84 13.48 -11.37
N ASN A 300 14.89 12.70 -11.85
CA ASN A 300 13.47 12.73 -11.49
C ASN A 300 12.90 11.30 -11.48
N ARG A 301 11.61 11.14 -11.11
CA ARG A 301 10.96 9.83 -11.00
C ARG A 301 10.91 9.08 -12.34
N LEU A 302 10.67 9.80 -13.44
CA LEU A 302 10.60 9.21 -14.77
C LEU A 302 11.98 8.66 -15.17
N THR A 303 13.06 9.44 -15.01
CA THR A 303 14.40 8.97 -15.35
C THR A 303 14.89 7.84 -14.44
N ALA A 304 14.49 7.86 -13.17
CA ALA A 304 14.75 6.76 -12.24
C ALA A 304 13.99 5.49 -12.66
N PHE A 305 12.71 5.61 -12.99
CA PHE A 305 11.89 4.50 -13.47
C PHE A 305 12.49 3.86 -14.74
N GLU A 306 12.83 4.67 -15.75
CA GLU A 306 13.40 4.20 -17.01
C GLU A 306 14.74 3.46 -16.84
N LYS A 307 15.55 3.91 -15.87
CA LYS A 307 16.87 3.32 -15.62
C LYS A 307 16.84 2.13 -14.65
N ILE A 308 15.94 2.13 -13.68
CA ILE A 308 15.96 1.21 -12.53
C ILE A 308 14.86 0.16 -12.67
N ASP A 309 13.58 0.57 -12.61
CA ASP A 309 12.47 -0.37 -12.53
C ASP A 309 12.10 -0.98 -13.88
N LYS A 310 11.92 -0.16 -14.91
CA LYS A 310 11.42 -0.60 -16.22
C LYS A 310 12.19 -1.78 -16.84
N PRO A 311 13.54 -1.85 -16.79
CA PRO A 311 14.28 -2.99 -17.31
C PRO A 311 14.12 -4.27 -16.50
N SER A 312 13.67 -4.15 -15.24
CA SER A 312 13.56 -5.25 -14.28
C SER A 312 12.13 -5.79 -14.12
N LEU A 313 11.14 -5.11 -14.71
CA LEU A 313 9.75 -5.59 -14.73
C LEU A 313 9.61 -6.82 -15.65
N MET A 314 8.76 -7.76 -15.25
CA MET A 314 8.36 -8.88 -16.10
C MET A 314 7.52 -8.38 -17.29
N PRO A 315 7.57 -9.06 -18.45
CA PRO A 315 6.77 -8.68 -19.61
C PRO A 315 5.27 -8.82 -19.31
N LEU A 316 4.46 -7.95 -19.90
CA LEU A 316 3.01 -8.09 -19.89
C LEU A 316 2.60 -9.35 -20.67
N PRO A 317 1.59 -10.11 -20.23
CA PRO A 317 1.02 -11.20 -21.00
C PRO A 317 0.39 -10.66 -22.31
N SER A 318 0.35 -11.50 -23.35
CA SER A 318 -0.20 -11.14 -24.67
C SER A 318 -1.69 -10.79 -24.64
N GLN A 319 -2.42 -11.35 -23.67
CA GLN A 319 -3.84 -11.08 -23.48
C GLN A 319 -4.07 -10.33 -22.19
N ARG A 320 -4.92 -9.30 -22.25
CA ARG A 320 -5.37 -8.57 -21.08
C ARG A 320 -6.27 -9.46 -20.23
N TYR A 321 -6.05 -9.49 -18.91
CA TYR A 321 -6.94 -10.22 -18.01
C TYR A 321 -8.36 -9.66 -18.05
N GLU A 322 -9.34 -10.55 -18.20
CA GLU A 322 -10.75 -10.21 -18.07
C GLU A 322 -11.24 -10.58 -16.67
N TYR A 323 -11.82 -9.60 -15.97
CA TYR A 323 -12.38 -9.81 -14.64
C TYR A 323 -13.40 -10.93 -14.65
N CYS A 324 -13.30 -11.84 -13.72
CA CYS A 324 -14.24 -12.92 -13.50
C CYS A 324 -14.70 -13.01 -12.04
N ASP A 325 -15.95 -13.37 -11.87
CA ASP A 325 -16.49 -13.79 -10.58
C ASP A 325 -16.38 -15.31 -10.44
N TRP A 326 -16.08 -15.75 -9.22
CA TRP A 326 -16.08 -17.17 -8.86
C TRP A 326 -17.23 -17.48 -7.90
N LYS A 327 -17.98 -18.55 -8.19
CA LYS A 327 -19.06 -19.06 -7.33
C LYS A 327 -18.86 -20.56 -7.09
N GLU A 328 -18.64 -20.94 -5.84
CA GLU A 328 -18.69 -22.35 -5.45
C GLU A 328 -20.16 -22.78 -5.36
N THR A 329 -20.49 -23.91 -5.98
CA THR A 329 -21.85 -24.43 -6.05
C THR A 329 -21.82 -25.94 -6.27
N ARG A 330 -22.99 -26.52 -6.51
CA ARG A 330 -23.16 -27.93 -6.83
C ARG A 330 -23.99 -28.06 -8.11
N ILE A 331 -23.61 -29.01 -8.96
CA ILE A 331 -24.36 -29.33 -10.18
C ILE A 331 -25.68 -29.97 -9.73
N ALA A 332 -26.80 -29.41 -10.20
CA ALA A 332 -28.11 -29.95 -9.89
C ALA A 332 -28.36 -31.31 -10.57
N PHE A 333 -29.35 -32.08 -10.09
CA PHE A 333 -29.69 -33.37 -10.70
C PHE A 333 -30.15 -33.32 -12.17
N ASN A 334 -30.54 -32.15 -12.62
CA ASN A 334 -30.85 -31.85 -14.02
C ASN A 334 -29.59 -31.45 -14.82
N TYR A 335 -28.39 -31.79 -14.31
CA TYR A 335 -27.07 -31.52 -14.94
C TYR A 335 -26.84 -30.04 -15.30
N HIS A 336 -27.40 -29.09 -14.53
CA HIS A 336 -27.17 -27.67 -14.69
C HIS A 336 -26.55 -27.03 -13.45
N VAL A 337 -25.75 -26.01 -13.66
CA VAL A 337 -25.29 -25.08 -12.62
C VAL A 337 -26.06 -23.76 -12.75
N GLU A 338 -26.38 -23.16 -11.62
CA GLU A 338 -27.00 -21.84 -11.59
C GLU A 338 -25.95 -20.74 -11.38
N TYR A 339 -25.97 -19.74 -12.26
CA TYR A 339 -25.26 -18.49 -12.06
C TYR A 339 -26.16 -17.30 -12.47
N ASP A 340 -26.34 -16.34 -11.58
CA ASP A 340 -27.14 -15.11 -11.78
C ASP A 340 -28.56 -15.39 -12.29
N ARG A 341 -29.22 -16.47 -11.82
CA ARG A 341 -30.54 -16.96 -12.21
C ARG A 341 -30.63 -17.53 -13.63
N PHE A 342 -29.49 -17.83 -14.24
CA PHE A 342 -29.37 -18.57 -15.50
C PHE A 342 -28.77 -19.94 -15.22
N TYR A 343 -29.10 -20.92 -16.06
CA TYR A 343 -28.75 -22.33 -15.88
C TYR A 343 -27.93 -22.80 -17.07
N TYR A 344 -26.78 -23.39 -16.79
CA TYR A 344 -25.81 -23.85 -17.77
C TYR A 344 -25.54 -25.34 -17.59
N SER A 345 -25.66 -26.11 -18.68
CA SER A 345 -25.48 -27.56 -18.59
C SER A 345 -24.03 -27.97 -18.41
N VAL A 346 -23.83 -29.08 -17.72
CA VAL A 346 -22.57 -29.80 -17.59
C VAL A 346 -22.89 -31.25 -17.95
N ASP A 347 -21.89 -32.04 -18.34
CA ASP A 347 -22.12 -33.46 -18.61
C ASP A 347 -22.88 -34.13 -17.45
N TYR A 348 -23.91 -34.87 -17.79
CA TYR A 348 -24.83 -35.48 -16.80
C TYR A 348 -24.12 -36.42 -15.83
N GLY A 349 -22.96 -36.99 -16.20
CA GLY A 349 -22.13 -37.79 -15.29
C GLY A 349 -21.64 -37.05 -14.05
N TYR A 350 -21.61 -35.74 -14.11
CA TYR A 350 -21.22 -34.89 -12.96
C TYR A 350 -22.39 -34.41 -12.11
N ALA A 351 -23.63 -34.90 -12.33
CA ALA A 351 -24.77 -34.52 -11.53
C ALA A 351 -24.47 -34.70 -10.02
N ASN A 352 -24.88 -33.72 -9.22
CA ASN A 352 -24.64 -33.64 -7.78
C ASN A 352 -23.16 -33.50 -7.33
N HIS A 353 -22.20 -33.31 -8.22
CA HIS A 353 -20.81 -33.00 -7.84
C HIS A 353 -20.64 -31.53 -7.41
N PRO A 354 -19.77 -31.26 -6.43
CA PRO A 354 -19.36 -29.88 -6.13
C PRO A 354 -18.56 -29.31 -7.30
N CYS A 355 -18.78 -28.06 -7.62
CA CYS A 355 -18.10 -27.39 -8.74
C CYS A 355 -17.86 -25.91 -8.45
N ALA A 356 -16.93 -25.32 -9.17
CA ALA A 356 -16.68 -23.90 -9.19
C ALA A 356 -17.09 -23.32 -10.55
N VAL A 357 -17.86 -22.25 -10.54
CA VAL A 357 -18.28 -21.51 -11.74
C VAL A 357 -17.41 -20.25 -11.84
N ARG A 358 -16.70 -20.10 -12.95
CA ARG A 358 -15.97 -18.89 -13.34
C ARG A 358 -16.83 -18.13 -14.35
N ALA A 359 -17.23 -16.92 -13.99
CA ALA A 359 -18.11 -16.09 -14.82
C ALA A 359 -17.41 -14.80 -15.22
N THR A 360 -17.21 -14.61 -16.52
CA THR A 360 -16.82 -13.33 -17.12
C THR A 360 -18.05 -12.56 -17.61
N LYS A 361 -17.85 -11.46 -18.32
CA LYS A 361 -18.95 -10.77 -19.02
C LYS A 361 -19.49 -11.57 -20.18
N ALA A 362 -18.65 -12.37 -20.83
CA ALA A 362 -18.99 -13.08 -22.06
C ALA A 362 -19.16 -14.58 -21.87
N THR A 363 -18.50 -15.20 -20.90
CA THR A 363 -18.42 -16.66 -20.76
C THR A 363 -18.76 -17.12 -19.33
N ILE A 364 -19.30 -18.34 -19.26
CA ILE A 364 -19.47 -19.13 -18.03
C ILE A 364 -18.66 -20.40 -18.23
N GLU A 365 -17.72 -20.66 -17.33
CA GLU A 365 -16.90 -21.86 -17.30
C GLU A 365 -17.15 -22.62 -16.01
N VAL A 366 -17.25 -23.95 -16.08
CA VAL A 366 -17.49 -24.80 -14.93
C VAL A 366 -16.27 -25.69 -14.70
N PHE A 367 -15.79 -25.70 -13.45
CA PHE A 367 -14.61 -26.44 -13.03
C PHE A 367 -14.97 -27.45 -11.95
N ILE A 368 -14.42 -28.66 -12.04
CA ILE A 368 -14.49 -29.71 -11.02
C ILE A 368 -13.04 -30.08 -10.70
N GLU A 369 -12.66 -30.02 -9.42
CA GLU A 369 -11.29 -30.34 -8.95
C GLU A 369 -10.18 -29.59 -9.71
N GLY A 370 -10.48 -28.38 -10.20
CA GLY A 370 -9.54 -27.55 -10.95
C GLY A 370 -9.54 -27.76 -12.47
N GLU A 371 -10.21 -28.79 -12.97
CA GLU A 371 -10.35 -29.07 -14.41
C GLU A 371 -11.61 -28.43 -14.99
N ARG A 372 -11.51 -27.79 -16.16
CA ARG A 372 -12.63 -27.19 -16.84
C ARG A 372 -13.46 -28.26 -17.57
N VAL A 373 -14.68 -28.50 -17.07
CA VAL A 373 -15.59 -29.55 -17.60
C VAL A 373 -16.65 -29.00 -18.56
N ALA A 374 -16.95 -27.71 -18.51
CA ALA A 374 -17.89 -27.06 -19.46
C ALA A 374 -17.56 -25.59 -19.66
N ALA A 375 -17.90 -25.07 -20.85
CA ALA A 375 -17.80 -23.65 -21.17
C ALA A 375 -19.00 -23.23 -22.03
N HIS A 376 -19.62 -22.10 -21.66
CA HIS A 376 -20.79 -21.56 -22.34
C HIS A 376 -20.63 -20.06 -22.61
N THR A 377 -21.27 -19.56 -23.65
CA THR A 377 -21.53 -18.13 -23.80
C THR A 377 -22.48 -17.69 -22.68
N ARG A 378 -22.16 -16.60 -21.97
CA ARG A 378 -23.02 -16.09 -20.91
C ARG A 378 -24.35 -15.60 -21.49
N ASN A 379 -25.43 -16.12 -20.93
CA ASN A 379 -26.79 -15.81 -21.35
C ASN A 379 -27.35 -14.64 -20.53
N TYR A 380 -28.00 -13.70 -21.19
CA TYR A 380 -28.70 -12.55 -20.58
C TYR A 380 -30.17 -12.49 -20.95
N ASN A 381 -30.66 -13.46 -21.74
CA ASN A 381 -32.04 -13.50 -22.19
C ASN A 381 -32.95 -14.02 -21.05
N LYS A 382 -33.69 -13.11 -20.43
CA LYS A 382 -34.61 -13.42 -19.32
C LYS A 382 -35.76 -14.36 -19.70
N PHE A 383 -36.08 -14.50 -20.99
CA PHE A 383 -37.13 -15.38 -21.47
C PHE A 383 -36.65 -16.82 -21.72
N SER A 384 -35.33 -17.01 -21.93
CA SER A 384 -34.73 -18.34 -22.12
C SER A 384 -33.54 -18.46 -21.16
N ARG A 385 -33.79 -18.95 -19.97
CA ARG A 385 -32.78 -18.97 -18.89
C ARG A 385 -31.86 -20.20 -18.91
N TYR A 386 -32.22 -21.23 -19.70
CA TYR A 386 -31.45 -22.46 -19.80
C TYR A 386 -30.58 -22.43 -21.05
N THR A 387 -29.30 -22.74 -20.86
CA THR A 387 -28.32 -22.93 -21.93
C THR A 387 -27.83 -24.36 -21.83
N THR A 388 -28.36 -25.22 -22.68
CA THR A 388 -28.12 -26.65 -22.65
C THR A 388 -27.42 -27.11 -23.93
N MET A 389 -26.30 -27.83 -23.76
CA MET A 389 -25.62 -28.52 -24.87
C MET A 389 -26.15 -29.94 -24.97
N GLU A 390 -26.38 -30.42 -26.20
CA GLU A 390 -26.91 -31.77 -26.45
C GLU A 390 -25.94 -32.87 -25.95
N GLU A 391 -24.63 -32.61 -26.07
CA GLU A 391 -23.57 -33.52 -25.59
C GLU A 391 -23.60 -33.74 -24.06
N HIS A 392 -24.12 -32.79 -23.29
CA HIS A 392 -24.26 -32.88 -21.85
C HIS A 392 -25.49 -33.68 -21.39
N MET A 393 -26.39 -34.03 -22.32
CA MET A 393 -27.62 -34.75 -21.99
C MET A 393 -27.40 -36.27 -22.00
N PRO A 394 -28.04 -37.03 -21.09
CA PRO A 394 -28.15 -38.47 -21.22
C PRO A 394 -28.97 -38.82 -22.48
N GLU A 395 -28.75 -40.00 -23.04
CA GLU A 395 -29.32 -40.42 -24.30
C GLU A 395 -30.86 -40.34 -24.36
N ASN A 396 -31.54 -40.75 -23.29
CA ASN A 396 -32.97 -40.64 -23.13
C ASN A 396 -33.50 -39.19 -23.18
N HIS A 397 -32.76 -38.22 -22.62
CA HIS A 397 -33.13 -36.80 -22.67
C HIS A 397 -32.88 -36.19 -24.05
N ARG A 398 -31.82 -36.63 -24.80
CA ARG A 398 -31.59 -36.18 -26.19
C ARG A 398 -32.76 -36.57 -27.12
N VAL A 399 -33.28 -37.76 -26.95
CA VAL A 399 -34.45 -38.19 -27.74
C VAL A 399 -35.64 -37.28 -27.49
N VAL A 400 -35.91 -36.95 -26.22
CA VAL A 400 -37.04 -36.06 -25.84
C VAL A 400 -36.83 -34.62 -26.24
N SER A 401 -35.60 -34.09 -26.12
CA SER A 401 -35.28 -32.71 -26.54
C SER A 401 -35.43 -32.46 -28.03
N GLY A 402 -35.25 -33.51 -28.86
CA GLY A 402 -35.51 -33.49 -30.30
C GLY A 402 -36.99 -33.50 -30.67
N TRP A 403 -37.89 -33.57 -29.68
CA TRP A 403 -39.34 -33.55 -29.92
C TRP A 403 -39.81 -32.08 -30.06
N SER A 404 -39.98 -31.68 -31.31
CA SER A 404 -40.52 -30.36 -31.66
C SER A 404 -41.88 -30.52 -32.33
N SER A 405 -42.70 -29.48 -32.30
CA SER A 405 -43.99 -29.46 -33.03
C SER A 405 -43.81 -29.85 -34.50
N LYS A 406 -42.68 -29.44 -35.11
CA LYS A 406 -42.35 -29.84 -36.49
C LYS A 406 -42.13 -31.36 -36.66
N ARG A 407 -41.52 -32.00 -35.66
CA ARG A 407 -41.25 -33.44 -35.66
C ARG A 407 -42.56 -34.23 -35.43
N PHE A 408 -43.43 -33.74 -34.54
CA PHE A 408 -44.77 -34.31 -34.37
C PHE A 408 -45.61 -34.19 -35.59
N ILE A 409 -45.62 -33.04 -36.28
CA ILE A 409 -46.30 -32.84 -37.55
C ILE A 409 -45.71 -33.76 -38.63
N SER A 410 -44.40 -33.90 -38.71
CA SER A 410 -43.72 -34.80 -39.65
C SER A 410 -44.12 -36.26 -39.39
N TRP A 411 -44.20 -36.71 -38.13
CA TRP A 411 -44.67 -38.04 -37.78
C TRP A 411 -46.15 -38.25 -38.10
N ALA A 412 -46.98 -37.26 -37.73
CA ALA A 412 -48.41 -37.28 -38.04
C ALA A 412 -48.66 -37.42 -39.55
N ASN A 413 -47.89 -36.69 -40.35
CA ASN A 413 -47.94 -36.81 -41.81
C ASN A 413 -47.52 -38.19 -42.36
N LYS A 414 -46.61 -38.90 -41.64
CA LYS A 414 -46.23 -40.30 -42.01
C LYS A 414 -47.33 -41.32 -41.71
N ILE A 415 -48.19 -41.02 -40.71
CA ILE A 415 -49.31 -41.89 -40.33
C ILE A 415 -50.46 -41.69 -41.34
N GLY A 416 -50.68 -40.45 -41.75
CA GLY A 416 -51.68 -40.12 -42.76
C GLY A 416 -51.95 -38.63 -42.87
N PRO A 417 -52.42 -38.14 -44.04
CA PRO A 417 -52.56 -36.68 -44.28
C PRO A 417 -53.56 -36.01 -43.33
N ASN A 418 -54.61 -36.69 -42.92
CA ASN A 418 -55.58 -36.18 -41.98
C ASN A 418 -55.06 -36.00 -40.57
N THR A 419 -54.13 -36.87 -40.13
CA THR A 419 -53.48 -36.78 -38.82
C THR A 419 -52.53 -35.58 -38.74
N GLY A 420 -51.84 -35.29 -39.87
CA GLY A 420 -50.97 -34.11 -39.96
C GLY A 420 -51.72 -32.78 -39.90
N ILE A 421 -52.89 -32.71 -40.53
CA ILE A 421 -53.76 -31.52 -40.51
C ILE A 421 -54.29 -31.24 -39.09
N TYR A 422 -54.73 -32.26 -38.33
CA TYR A 422 -55.19 -32.10 -36.97
C TYR A 422 -54.16 -31.42 -36.06
N TRP A 423 -52.86 -31.80 -36.12
CA TRP A 423 -51.77 -31.23 -35.33
C TRP A 423 -51.27 -29.88 -35.81
N GLN A 424 -51.64 -29.41 -36.99
CA GLN A 424 -51.35 -28.05 -37.47
C GLN A 424 -52.41 -27.04 -37.02
N CYS A 425 -53.59 -27.49 -36.61
CA CYS A 425 -54.71 -26.63 -36.20
C CYS A 425 -54.88 -26.54 -34.67
N THR A 426 -54.08 -27.28 -33.88
CA THR A 426 -53.99 -27.23 -32.44
C THR A 426 -52.65 -26.57 -31.98
#